data_0b7933b1cad827b7579aec894f4629d3
#
_entry.id   0b7933b1cad827b7579aec894f4629d3
#
_cell.length_a   1.000
_cell.length_b   1.000
_cell.length_c   1.000
_cell.angle_alpha   90.00
_cell.angle_beta   90.00
_cell.angle_gamma   90.00
#
_symmetry.space_group_name_H-M   'P 1'
#
loop_
_entity.id
_entity.type
_entity.pdbx_description
1 polymer ?
#
loop_
_entity_poly.entity_id
_entity_poly.type
_entity_poly.pdbx_seq_one_letter_code
_entity_poly.pdbx_strand_id
1 'polypeptide(L)'
;MDLTQTLTEMAKGAGASLTGVAPVERFAGAPRGHHPQDLLPGAQSVFTFGMRILDRVMEWPNLLQESVFYPPEIRVEALRLMLYKKSGYDIINDHLSGIALRLATHLEELGHPSLFFPTTNTGLPEHLMGFPGIFSQRHAAVRAGLGEFGLNNVVVTARYGPRIRFNSVITTAPLSPSPLLTAKTCDGMACQECIRECPVGALRSLAEAEEERIWLDPAARTDWAACRKSQATSDCMGRCIRVCPIGRAKQAPSSAGQIP
;
A
#
# COMPACT_ATOMS: atom_id res chain seq x y z
N MET A 1 -30.03 -2.74 3.38
CA MET A 1 -28.64 -2.30 3.66
C MET A 1 -28.12 -1.70 2.36
N ASP A 2 -27.43 -0.58 2.40
CA ASP A 2 -26.80 -0.01 1.19
C ASP A 2 -25.68 -0.95 0.69
N LEU A 3 -25.58 -1.16 -0.61
CA LEU A 3 -24.59 -2.05 -1.22
C LEU A 3 -23.15 -1.68 -0.79
N THR A 4 -22.84 -0.39 -0.68
CA THR A 4 -21.55 0.10 -0.18
C THR A 4 -21.26 -0.39 1.24
N GLN A 5 -22.26 -0.37 2.11
CA GLN A 5 -22.13 -0.87 3.47
C GLN A 5 -21.93 -2.40 3.47
N THR A 6 -22.68 -3.13 2.66
CA THR A 6 -22.51 -4.58 2.51
C THR A 6 -21.07 -4.95 2.12
N LEU A 7 -20.52 -4.31 1.07
CA LEU A 7 -19.14 -4.54 0.64
C LEU A 7 -18.13 -4.15 1.71
N THR A 8 -18.40 -3.08 2.46
CA THR A 8 -17.54 -2.64 3.57
C THR A 8 -17.51 -3.68 4.69
N GLU A 9 -18.65 -4.24 5.06
CA GLU A 9 -18.74 -5.28 6.07
C GLU A 9 -18.08 -6.58 5.63
N MET A 10 -18.29 -6.99 4.37
CA MET A 10 -17.62 -8.14 3.77
C MET A 10 -16.10 -7.98 3.78
N ALA A 11 -15.58 -6.83 3.35
CA ALA A 11 -14.14 -6.57 3.34
C ALA A 11 -13.55 -6.56 4.75
N LYS A 12 -14.19 -5.86 5.70
CA LYS A 12 -13.76 -5.81 7.10
C LYS A 12 -13.85 -7.15 7.79
N GLY A 13 -14.91 -7.90 7.58
CA GLY A 13 -15.08 -9.26 8.09
C GLY A 13 -14.01 -10.22 7.55
N ALA A 14 -13.49 -9.95 6.37
CA ALA A 14 -12.36 -10.68 5.77
C ALA A 14 -10.99 -10.07 6.14
N GLY A 15 -10.90 -9.13 7.08
CA GLY A 15 -9.63 -8.61 7.63
C GLY A 15 -9.13 -7.29 7.03
N ALA A 16 -9.89 -6.62 6.16
CA ALA A 16 -9.50 -5.30 5.70
C ALA A 16 -9.48 -4.29 6.86
N SER A 17 -8.43 -3.50 6.94
CA SER A 17 -8.23 -2.47 7.98
C SER A 17 -8.88 -1.14 7.62
N LEU A 18 -8.98 -0.84 6.33
CA LEU A 18 -9.58 0.35 5.75
C LEU A 18 -10.39 -0.02 4.51
N THR A 19 -11.45 0.75 4.25
CA THR A 19 -12.28 0.66 3.04
C THR A 19 -12.67 2.04 2.58
N GLY A 20 -12.86 2.24 1.29
CA GLY A 20 -13.35 3.48 0.70
C GLY A 20 -13.77 3.31 -0.74
N VAL A 21 -14.54 4.26 -1.24
CA VAL A 21 -15.09 4.28 -2.60
C VAL A 21 -14.66 5.54 -3.32
N ALA A 22 -14.10 5.38 -4.51
CA ALA A 22 -13.88 6.47 -5.44
C ALA A 22 -14.85 6.35 -6.62
N PRO A 23 -15.63 7.38 -6.96
CA PRO A 23 -16.33 7.43 -8.22
C PRO A 23 -15.31 7.59 -9.36
N VAL A 24 -15.65 7.08 -10.57
CA VAL A 24 -14.68 7.01 -11.68
C VAL A 24 -14.20 8.38 -12.15
N GLU A 25 -14.98 9.44 -11.95
CA GLU A 25 -14.64 10.82 -12.29
C GLU A 25 -13.38 11.31 -11.57
N ARG A 26 -13.08 10.76 -10.39
CA ARG A 26 -11.83 11.08 -9.66
C ARG A 26 -10.57 10.58 -10.35
N PHE A 27 -10.71 9.77 -11.40
CA PHE A 27 -9.60 9.24 -12.21
C PHE A 27 -9.41 9.99 -13.53
N ALA A 28 -10.03 11.14 -13.75
CA ALA A 28 -9.99 11.91 -15.01
C ALA A 28 -8.55 12.20 -15.49
N GLY A 29 -7.55 12.28 -14.59
CA GLY A 29 -6.13 12.44 -14.93
C GLY A 29 -5.38 11.14 -15.22
N ALA A 30 -6.04 9.98 -15.25
CA ALA A 30 -5.38 8.70 -15.52
C ALA A 30 -4.86 8.66 -16.97
N PRO A 31 -3.66 8.11 -17.19
CA PRO A 31 -3.17 7.88 -18.56
C PRO A 31 -4.13 6.97 -19.33
N ARG A 32 -4.18 7.16 -20.66
CA ARG A 32 -4.99 6.33 -21.56
C ARG A 32 -4.70 4.83 -21.33
N GLY A 33 -5.73 4.01 -21.22
CA GLY A 33 -5.64 2.58 -20.91
C GLY A 33 -5.56 2.24 -19.45
N HIS A 34 -5.52 3.24 -18.54
CA HIS A 34 -5.47 3.06 -17.09
C HIS A 34 -6.66 3.65 -16.33
N HIS A 35 -7.56 4.35 -17.03
CA HIS A 35 -8.80 4.82 -16.44
C HIS A 35 -9.72 3.63 -16.12
N PRO A 36 -10.47 3.63 -15.00
CA PRO A 36 -11.39 2.51 -14.69
C PRO A 36 -12.32 2.12 -15.84
N GLN A 37 -12.83 3.09 -16.62
CA GLN A 37 -13.71 2.82 -17.76
C GLN A 37 -12.96 2.31 -19.01
N ASP A 38 -11.66 2.53 -19.14
CA ASP A 38 -10.84 1.90 -20.18
C ASP A 38 -10.69 0.40 -19.92
N LEU A 39 -10.70 0.01 -18.63
CA LEU A 39 -10.51 -1.37 -18.18
C LEU A 39 -11.82 -2.14 -18.07
N LEU A 40 -12.88 -1.46 -17.63
CA LEU A 40 -14.24 -1.99 -17.52
C LEU A 40 -15.22 -0.95 -18.08
N PRO A 41 -15.68 -1.10 -19.34
CA PRO A 41 -16.69 -0.20 -19.90
C PRO A 41 -17.94 -0.13 -19.03
N GLY A 42 -18.41 1.08 -18.77
CA GLY A 42 -19.56 1.31 -17.90
C GLY A 42 -19.25 1.30 -16.40
N ALA A 43 -17.99 1.19 -16.00
CA ALA A 43 -17.59 1.33 -14.60
C ALA A 43 -18.08 2.67 -14.02
N GLN A 44 -18.60 2.65 -12.80
CA GLN A 44 -19.06 3.80 -12.05
C GLN A 44 -18.28 4.03 -10.77
N SER A 45 -17.77 2.97 -10.17
CA SER A 45 -17.11 3.03 -8.86
C SER A 45 -15.87 2.15 -8.79
N VAL A 46 -14.94 2.57 -7.94
CA VAL A 46 -13.78 1.78 -7.52
C VAL A 46 -13.86 1.59 -6.01
N PHE A 47 -14.18 0.39 -5.56
CA PHE A 47 -14.17 0.02 -4.16
C PHE A 47 -12.75 -0.39 -3.76
N THR A 48 -12.12 0.38 -2.89
CA THR A 48 -10.73 0.17 -2.46
C THR A 48 -10.69 -0.23 -0.99
N PHE A 49 -9.84 -1.17 -0.66
CA PHE A 49 -9.62 -1.62 0.70
C PHE A 49 -8.14 -1.88 0.97
N GLY A 50 -7.75 -1.79 2.23
CA GLY A 50 -6.37 -1.94 2.64
C GLY A 50 -6.21 -2.83 3.87
N MET A 51 -5.09 -3.54 3.94
CA MET A 51 -4.69 -4.36 5.06
C MET A 51 -3.37 -3.86 5.65
N ARG A 52 -3.35 -3.63 6.97
CA ARG A 52 -2.16 -3.15 7.67
C ARG A 52 -1.03 -4.19 7.65
N ILE A 53 0.19 -3.71 7.56
CA ILE A 53 1.38 -4.50 7.87
C ILE A 53 1.63 -4.38 9.37
N LEU A 54 1.89 -5.50 10.05
CA LEU A 54 2.14 -5.50 11.48
C LEU A 54 3.42 -4.73 11.83
N ASP A 55 3.38 -3.89 12.87
CA ASP A 55 4.52 -3.06 13.25
C ASP A 55 5.76 -3.91 13.56
N ARG A 56 5.60 -5.04 14.23
CA ARG A 56 6.71 -5.97 14.53
C ARG A 56 7.32 -6.60 13.28
N VAL A 57 6.52 -6.84 12.24
CA VAL A 57 7.05 -7.28 10.94
C VAL A 57 7.95 -6.20 10.32
N MET A 58 7.60 -4.92 10.50
CA MET A 58 8.42 -3.81 10.00
C MET A 58 9.68 -3.57 10.84
N GLU A 59 9.71 -4.03 12.08
CA GLU A 59 10.86 -3.96 12.98
C GLU A 59 11.85 -5.14 12.81
N TRP A 60 11.67 -5.95 11.79
CA TRP A 60 12.45 -7.16 11.54
C TRP A 60 13.99 -7.00 11.68
N PRO A 61 14.63 -5.86 11.33
CA PRO A 61 16.08 -5.72 11.51
C PRO A 61 16.52 -5.70 12.97
N ASN A 62 15.61 -5.40 13.89
CA ASN A 62 15.87 -5.31 15.32
C ASN A 62 15.53 -6.61 16.06
N LEU A 63 15.02 -7.62 15.35
CA LEU A 63 14.66 -8.89 15.94
C LEU A 63 15.85 -9.86 15.87
N LEU A 64 15.93 -10.77 16.84
CA LEU A 64 16.93 -11.83 16.89
C LEU A 64 18.37 -11.28 16.69
N GLN A 65 18.73 -10.25 17.44
CA GLN A 65 20.07 -9.66 17.36
C GLN A 65 21.17 -10.69 17.67
N GLU A 66 20.86 -11.70 18.50
CA GLU A 66 21.75 -12.82 18.78
C GLU A 66 21.06 -14.15 18.47
N SER A 67 21.76 -15.07 17.84
CA SER A 67 21.29 -16.42 17.56
C SER A 67 22.47 -17.39 17.49
N VAL A 68 22.34 -18.49 18.17
CA VAL A 68 23.30 -19.59 18.10
C VAL A 68 23.13 -20.48 16.87
N PHE A 69 21.97 -20.36 16.19
CA PHE A 69 21.63 -21.23 15.05
C PHE A 69 21.96 -20.64 13.70
N TYR A 70 22.02 -19.30 13.59
CA TYR A 70 22.24 -18.61 12.32
C TYR A 70 23.41 -17.64 12.42
N PRO A 71 24.42 -17.77 11.52
CA PRO A 71 25.38 -16.70 11.33
C PRO A 71 24.68 -15.36 11.05
N PRO A 72 25.27 -14.21 11.43
CA PRO A 72 24.63 -12.91 11.31
C PRO A 72 24.08 -12.60 9.90
N GLU A 73 24.84 -12.97 8.86
CA GLU A 73 24.48 -12.71 7.45
C GLU A 73 23.24 -13.51 7.05
N ILE A 74 23.22 -14.80 7.35
CA ILE A 74 22.06 -15.67 7.06
C ILE A 74 20.85 -15.26 7.87
N ARG A 75 21.06 -14.84 9.13
CA ARG A 75 19.98 -14.38 9.99
C ARG A 75 19.28 -13.14 9.43
N VAL A 76 20.02 -12.12 9.01
CA VAL A 76 19.48 -10.91 8.41
C VAL A 76 18.67 -11.25 7.15
N GLU A 77 19.20 -12.11 6.30
CA GLU A 77 18.49 -12.54 5.10
C GLU A 77 17.24 -13.35 5.44
N ALA A 78 17.30 -14.28 6.38
CA ALA A 78 16.16 -15.08 6.80
C ALA A 78 15.04 -14.21 7.38
N LEU A 79 15.35 -13.25 8.28
CA LEU A 79 14.38 -12.33 8.84
C LEU A 79 13.74 -11.45 7.76
N ARG A 80 14.55 -10.93 6.84
CA ARG A 80 14.09 -10.15 5.71
C ARG A 80 13.10 -10.92 4.85
N LEU A 81 13.45 -12.14 4.47
CA LEU A 81 12.62 -12.99 3.60
C LEU A 81 11.37 -13.49 4.34
N MET A 82 11.52 -14.01 5.54
CA MET A 82 10.39 -14.61 6.26
C MET A 82 9.42 -13.57 6.82
N LEU A 83 9.92 -12.50 7.41
CA LEU A 83 9.05 -11.50 8.01
C LEU A 83 8.56 -10.48 6.99
N TYR A 84 9.44 -9.69 6.38
CA TYR A 84 8.98 -8.65 5.49
C TYR A 84 8.42 -9.21 4.18
N LYS A 85 9.22 -10.02 3.45
CA LYS A 85 8.80 -10.51 2.13
C LYS A 85 7.61 -11.47 2.22
N LYS A 86 7.63 -12.44 3.11
CA LYS A 86 6.50 -13.37 3.26
C LYS A 86 5.36 -12.79 4.06
N SER A 87 5.56 -12.44 5.33
CA SER A 87 4.46 -12.02 6.21
C SER A 87 3.98 -10.60 5.93
N GLY A 88 4.87 -9.66 5.60
CA GLY A 88 4.53 -8.25 5.34
C GLY A 88 4.14 -7.95 3.89
N TYR A 89 4.39 -8.85 2.96
CA TYR A 89 4.16 -8.62 1.54
C TYR A 89 3.32 -9.73 0.89
N ASP A 90 3.84 -10.94 0.72
CA ASP A 90 3.18 -11.99 -0.07
C ASP A 90 1.84 -12.40 0.54
N ILE A 91 1.83 -12.81 1.81
CA ILE A 91 0.61 -13.27 2.50
C ILE A 91 -0.47 -12.17 2.51
N ILE A 92 -0.08 -10.92 2.77
CA ILE A 92 -1.03 -9.81 2.76
C ILE A 92 -1.60 -9.58 1.36
N ASN A 93 -0.77 -9.65 0.32
CA ASN A 93 -1.21 -9.45 -1.06
C ASN A 93 -2.15 -10.57 -1.53
N ASP A 94 -1.83 -11.82 -1.20
CA ASP A 94 -2.67 -12.96 -1.54
C ASP A 94 -4.04 -12.84 -0.84
N HIS A 95 -4.02 -12.45 0.42
CA HIS A 95 -5.25 -12.22 1.18
C HIS A 95 -6.09 -11.07 0.60
N LEU A 96 -5.46 -9.94 0.26
CA LEU A 96 -6.14 -8.83 -0.43
C LEU A 96 -6.74 -9.27 -1.78
N SER A 97 -6.03 -10.11 -2.54
CA SER A 97 -6.54 -10.63 -3.82
C SER A 97 -7.73 -11.58 -3.59
N GLY A 98 -7.71 -12.38 -2.54
CA GLY A 98 -8.84 -13.22 -2.11
C GLY A 98 -10.07 -12.40 -1.71
N ILE A 99 -9.88 -11.28 -0.99
CA ILE A 99 -10.96 -10.34 -0.67
C ILE A 99 -11.53 -9.74 -1.96
N ALA A 100 -10.69 -9.29 -2.90
CA ALA A 100 -11.12 -8.71 -4.17
C ALA A 100 -11.98 -9.70 -4.98
N LEU A 101 -11.55 -10.95 -5.07
CA LEU A 101 -12.30 -12.00 -5.75
C LEU A 101 -13.69 -12.17 -5.14
N ARG A 102 -13.80 -12.27 -3.82
CA ARG A 102 -15.10 -12.44 -3.13
C ARG A 102 -16.03 -11.25 -3.35
N LEU A 103 -15.50 -10.03 -3.30
CA LEU A 103 -16.30 -8.81 -3.53
C LEU A 103 -16.77 -8.72 -4.99
N ALA A 104 -15.88 -9.02 -5.96
CA ALA A 104 -16.21 -9.02 -7.37
C ALA A 104 -17.27 -10.09 -7.69
N THR A 105 -17.13 -11.30 -7.15
CA THR A 105 -18.13 -12.37 -7.31
C THR A 105 -19.49 -11.93 -6.78
N HIS A 106 -19.53 -11.34 -5.57
CA HIS A 106 -20.80 -10.88 -4.99
C HIS A 106 -21.45 -9.78 -5.84
N LEU A 107 -20.66 -8.85 -6.38
CA LEU A 107 -21.17 -7.80 -7.26
C LEU A 107 -21.73 -8.37 -8.57
N GLU A 108 -21.04 -9.34 -9.18
CA GLU A 108 -21.49 -9.99 -10.41
C GLU A 108 -22.78 -10.83 -10.19
N GLU A 109 -22.90 -11.50 -9.04
CA GLU A 109 -24.13 -12.20 -8.64
C GLU A 109 -25.33 -11.24 -8.53
N LEU A 110 -25.08 -9.96 -8.22
CA LEU A 110 -26.08 -8.89 -8.19
C LEU A 110 -26.31 -8.22 -9.57
N GLY A 111 -25.64 -8.69 -10.63
CA GLY A 111 -25.77 -8.14 -11.98
C GLY A 111 -24.87 -6.94 -12.26
N HIS A 112 -23.86 -6.69 -11.44
CA HIS A 112 -22.89 -5.61 -11.62
C HIS A 112 -21.54 -6.17 -12.12
N PRO A 113 -21.23 -6.10 -13.43
CA PRO A 113 -19.92 -6.41 -13.95
C PRO A 113 -18.81 -5.80 -13.12
N SER A 114 -17.81 -6.60 -12.76
CA SER A 114 -16.76 -6.20 -11.83
C SER A 114 -15.41 -6.78 -12.22
N LEU A 115 -14.35 -6.04 -11.97
CA LEU A 115 -12.99 -6.40 -12.32
C LEU A 115 -12.02 -6.05 -11.19
N PHE A 116 -11.08 -6.92 -10.92
CA PHE A 116 -9.95 -6.61 -10.05
C PHE A 116 -8.63 -7.10 -10.67
N PHE A 117 -7.53 -6.51 -10.22
CA PHE A 117 -6.18 -6.97 -10.54
C PHE A 117 -5.52 -7.53 -9.28
N PRO A 118 -4.68 -8.56 -9.40
CA PRO A 118 -3.87 -9.00 -8.27
C PRO A 118 -3.10 -7.84 -7.65
N THR A 119 -2.96 -7.83 -6.34
CA THR A 119 -2.28 -6.74 -5.60
C THR A 119 -0.83 -6.56 -6.03
N THR A 120 -0.23 -7.59 -6.60
CA THR A 120 1.16 -7.61 -7.06
C THR A 120 1.29 -8.43 -8.34
N ASN A 121 2.33 -8.13 -9.11
CA ASN A 121 2.71 -8.88 -10.30
C ASN A 121 3.57 -10.13 -9.98
N THR A 122 3.57 -10.60 -8.75
CA THR A 122 4.33 -11.79 -8.35
C THR A 122 3.86 -12.99 -9.18
N GLY A 123 4.79 -13.70 -9.78
CA GLY A 123 4.49 -14.86 -10.64
C GLY A 123 4.29 -14.54 -12.13
N LEU A 124 4.34 -13.27 -12.52
CA LEU A 124 4.40 -12.94 -13.95
C LEU A 124 5.78 -13.27 -14.53
N PRO A 125 5.86 -13.60 -15.83
CA PRO A 125 7.13 -13.74 -16.52
C PRO A 125 8.02 -12.51 -16.36
N GLU A 126 9.33 -12.70 -16.26
CA GLU A 126 10.30 -11.64 -15.96
C GLU A 126 10.19 -10.44 -16.91
N HIS A 127 9.96 -10.69 -18.21
CA HIS A 127 9.81 -9.63 -19.20
C HIS A 127 8.59 -8.71 -18.96
N LEU A 128 7.58 -9.17 -18.20
CA LEU A 128 6.42 -8.36 -17.80
C LEU A 128 6.62 -7.62 -16.48
N MET A 129 7.59 -8.05 -15.67
CA MET A 129 7.87 -7.45 -14.36
C MET A 129 8.39 -6.01 -14.44
N GLY A 130 8.90 -5.59 -15.60
CA GLY A 130 9.43 -4.26 -15.86
C GLY A 130 8.37 -3.18 -16.14
N PHE A 131 7.17 -3.58 -16.51
CA PHE A 131 6.12 -2.65 -16.92
C PHE A 131 5.33 -2.09 -15.72
N PRO A 132 4.77 -0.87 -15.85
CA PRO A 132 3.79 -0.35 -14.91
C PRO A 132 2.62 -1.32 -14.75
N GLY A 133 2.05 -1.38 -13.55
CA GLY A 133 0.81 -2.13 -13.34
C GLY A 133 -0.34 -1.56 -14.19
N ILE A 134 -1.22 -2.43 -14.67
CA ILE A 134 -2.37 -2.04 -15.50
C ILE A 134 -3.28 -1.06 -14.74
N PHE A 135 -3.45 -1.26 -13.43
CA PHE A 135 -4.21 -0.38 -12.57
C PHE A 135 -3.42 -0.01 -11.32
N SER A 136 -3.47 1.26 -10.91
CA SER A 136 -2.71 1.75 -9.77
C SER A 136 -3.50 1.72 -8.47
N GLN A 137 -3.23 0.72 -7.64
CA GLN A 137 -3.84 0.60 -6.31
C GLN A 137 -3.53 1.80 -5.40
N ARG A 138 -2.40 2.48 -5.61
CA ARG A 138 -2.06 3.70 -4.86
C ARG A 138 -2.99 4.85 -5.21
N HIS A 139 -3.21 5.11 -6.50
CA HIS A 139 -4.16 6.15 -6.93
C HIS A 139 -5.58 5.79 -6.50
N ALA A 140 -5.99 4.52 -6.60
CA ALA A 140 -7.30 4.08 -6.13
C ALA A 140 -7.51 4.40 -4.65
N ALA A 141 -6.53 4.09 -3.80
CA ALA A 141 -6.61 4.37 -2.36
C ALA A 141 -6.69 5.87 -2.06
N VAL A 142 -5.90 6.69 -2.75
CA VAL A 142 -5.93 8.15 -2.58
C VAL A 142 -7.25 8.74 -3.08
N ARG A 143 -7.73 8.33 -4.24
CA ARG A 143 -9.02 8.77 -4.81
C ARG A 143 -10.22 8.30 -3.98
N ALA A 144 -10.08 7.19 -3.23
CA ALA A 144 -11.06 6.72 -2.26
C ALA A 144 -10.96 7.41 -0.88
N GLY A 145 -10.07 8.40 -0.70
CA GLY A 145 -9.90 9.13 0.54
C GLY A 145 -9.21 8.38 1.67
N LEU A 146 -8.50 7.28 1.36
CA LEU A 146 -7.87 6.44 2.37
C LEU A 146 -6.50 6.95 2.84
N GLY A 147 -5.92 7.88 2.12
CA GLY A 147 -4.62 8.47 2.40
C GLY A 147 -4.20 9.46 1.31
N GLU A 148 -2.98 9.92 1.38
CA GLU A 148 -2.33 10.74 0.35
C GLU A 148 -1.00 10.10 -0.09
N PHE A 149 -0.42 10.56 -1.19
CA PHE A 149 0.94 10.17 -1.54
C PHE A 149 1.93 10.79 -0.56
N GLY A 150 2.87 9.98 -0.07
CA GLY A 150 4.01 10.48 0.70
C GLY A 150 5.25 10.68 -0.18
N LEU A 151 6.30 11.33 0.36
CA LEU A 151 7.60 11.44 -0.29
C LEU A 151 8.27 10.10 -0.57
N ASN A 152 7.85 9.03 0.07
CA ASN A 152 8.26 7.66 -0.23
C ASN A 152 7.53 7.06 -1.44
N ASN A 153 6.70 7.84 -2.12
CA ASN A 153 5.92 7.45 -3.28
C ASN A 153 4.96 6.26 -3.04
N VAL A 154 4.53 6.09 -1.80
CA VAL A 154 3.44 5.17 -1.42
C VAL A 154 2.35 5.95 -0.69
N VAL A 155 1.19 5.31 -0.50
CA VAL A 155 0.07 5.94 0.22
C VAL A 155 0.39 5.99 1.71
N VAL A 156 0.25 7.17 2.29
CA VAL A 156 0.38 7.42 3.73
C VAL A 156 -1.01 7.66 4.30
N THR A 157 -1.44 6.80 5.21
CA THR A 157 -2.72 6.91 5.89
C THR A 157 -2.52 7.50 7.28
N ALA A 158 -3.48 8.25 7.80
CA ALA A 158 -3.38 8.87 9.13
C ALA A 158 -3.18 7.81 10.24
N ARG A 159 -3.86 6.65 10.14
CA ARG A 159 -3.83 5.62 11.18
C ARG A 159 -2.62 4.69 11.12
N TYR A 160 -2.19 4.29 9.90
CA TYR A 160 -1.16 3.26 9.73
C TYR A 160 0.09 3.78 9.02
N GLY A 161 0.11 5.08 8.70
CA GLY A 161 1.16 5.65 7.86
C GLY A 161 1.26 4.87 6.54
N PRO A 162 2.48 4.61 6.05
CA PRO A 162 2.69 3.81 4.85
C PRO A 162 2.68 2.28 5.11
N ARG A 163 2.39 1.84 6.34
CA ARG A 163 2.40 0.41 6.74
C ARG A 163 1.07 -0.27 6.42
N ILE A 164 0.64 -0.14 5.18
CA ILE A 164 -0.62 -0.69 4.66
C ILE A 164 -0.46 -1.05 3.18
N ARG A 165 -1.15 -2.09 2.75
CA ARG A 165 -1.23 -2.49 1.35
C ARG A 165 -2.68 -2.43 0.89
N PHE A 166 -2.90 -2.14 -0.38
CA PHE A 166 -4.23 -1.93 -0.94
C PHE A 166 -4.51 -2.85 -2.12
N ASN A 167 -5.80 -3.16 -2.29
CA ASN A 167 -6.37 -3.67 -3.52
C ASN A 167 -7.73 -3.00 -3.76
N SER A 168 -8.28 -3.18 -4.96
CA SER A 168 -9.53 -2.56 -5.38
C SER A 168 -10.33 -3.44 -6.31
N VAL A 169 -11.63 -3.23 -6.32
CA VAL A 169 -12.58 -3.74 -7.31
C VAL A 169 -13.14 -2.58 -8.09
N ILE A 170 -13.00 -2.62 -9.42
CA ILE A 170 -13.67 -1.71 -10.36
C ILE A 170 -15.02 -2.33 -10.68
N THR A 171 -16.10 -1.56 -10.63
CA THR A 171 -17.46 -2.08 -10.82
C THR A 171 -18.38 -1.11 -11.52
N THR A 172 -19.39 -1.65 -12.19
CA THR A 172 -20.50 -0.85 -12.73
C THR A 172 -21.54 -0.51 -11.66
N ALA A 173 -21.43 -1.04 -10.45
CA ALA A 173 -22.31 -0.70 -9.35
C ALA A 173 -22.16 0.78 -8.94
N PRO A 174 -23.26 1.54 -8.76
CA PRO A 174 -23.23 2.88 -8.23
C PRO A 174 -23.06 2.86 -6.71
N LEU A 175 -21.80 2.85 -6.24
CA LEU A 175 -21.48 2.85 -4.82
C LEU A 175 -21.42 4.29 -4.28
N SER A 176 -21.77 4.48 -3.01
CA SER A 176 -21.72 5.77 -2.32
C SER A 176 -20.25 6.22 -2.14
N PRO A 177 -19.83 7.38 -2.70
CA PRO A 177 -18.46 7.84 -2.63
C PRO A 177 -18.00 8.16 -1.21
N SER A 178 -16.78 7.77 -0.86
CA SER A 178 -16.13 8.21 0.38
C SER A 178 -15.65 9.66 0.25
N PRO A 179 -15.65 10.46 1.35
CA PRO A 179 -15.05 11.78 1.34
C PRO A 179 -13.52 11.68 1.07
N LEU A 180 -12.98 12.68 0.39
CA LEU A 180 -11.52 12.85 0.30
C LEU A 180 -10.96 13.32 1.65
N LEU A 181 -9.66 13.15 1.84
CA LEU A 181 -8.98 13.73 3.01
C LEU A 181 -9.16 15.24 3.05
N THR A 182 -9.34 15.77 4.25
CA THR A 182 -9.42 17.21 4.51
C THR A 182 -8.20 17.77 5.23
N ALA A 183 -7.32 16.88 5.71
CA ALA A 183 -6.09 17.26 6.40
C ALA A 183 -4.90 16.48 5.83
N LYS A 184 -3.77 17.18 5.69
CA LYS A 184 -2.49 16.61 5.27
C LYS A 184 -2.00 15.61 6.32
N THR A 185 -1.38 14.54 5.86
CA THR A 185 -0.85 13.46 6.72
C THR A 185 0.68 13.39 6.64
N CYS A 186 1.26 13.54 5.45
CA CYS A 186 2.70 13.51 5.26
C CYS A 186 3.31 14.88 5.47
N ASP A 187 4.27 15.03 6.41
CA ASP A 187 4.94 16.29 6.71
C ASP A 187 5.89 16.78 5.59
N GLY A 188 5.98 16.01 4.50
CA GLY A 188 6.70 16.42 3.30
C GLY A 188 8.16 16.79 3.54
N MET A 189 8.53 17.95 3.00
CA MET A 189 9.90 18.47 3.07
C MET A 189 10.35 18.80 4.50
N ALA A 190 9.44 18.98 5.45
CA ALA A 190 9.80 19.20 6.85
C ALA A 190 10.35 17.91 7.52
N CYS A 191 9.93 16.71 7.03
CA CYS A 191 10.37 15.42 7.58
C CYS A 191 11.51 14.77 6.79
N GLN A 192 11.30 14.42 5.52
CA GLN A 192 12.23 13.78 4.58
C GLN A 192 12.91 12.47 5.04
N GLU A 193 12.49 11.85 6.14
CA GLU A 193 13.11 10.62 6.68
C GLU A 193 13.23 9.51 5.63
N CYS A 194 12.19 9.30 4.82
CA CYS A 194 12.18 8.28 3.80
C CYS A 194 13.19 8.52 2.67
N ILE A 195 13.49 9.78 2.36
CA ILE A 195 14.48 10.19 1.34
C ILE A 195 15.89 9.99 1.92
N ARG A 196 16.15 10.55 3.13
CA ARG A 196 17.45 10.43 3.79
C ARG A 196 17.88 9.00 4.05
N GLU A 197 16.93 8.17 4.45
CA GLU A 197 17.17 6.78 4.80
C GLU A 197 17.14 5.83 3.61
N CYS A 198 16.92 6.29 2.38
CA CYS A 198 16.99 5.46 1.21
C CYS A 198 18.44 5.07 0.91
N PRO A 199 18.83 3.77 1.03
CA PRO A 199 20.24 3.38 0.96
C PRO A 199 20.86 3.58 -0.43
N VAL A 200 20.04 3.81 -1.44
CA VAL A 200 20.49 4.00 -2.84
C VAL A 200 20.03 5.32 -3.45
N GLY A 201 19.47 6.23 -2.64
CA GLY A 201 18.99 7.53 -3.11
C GLY A 201 17.92 7.44 -4.21
N ALA A 202 17.13 6.35 -4.22
CA ALA A 202 16.15 6.11 -5.27
C ALA A 202 14.93 7.05 -5.21
N LEU A 203 14.71 7.73 -4.09
CA LEU A 203 13.59 8.65 -3.90
C LEU A 203 14.06 10.08 -4.12
N ARG A 204 13.38 10.79 -5.03
CA ARG A 204 13.64 12.19 -5.36
C ARG A 204 12.35 12.98 -5.24
N SER A 205 12.34 14.03 -4.42
CA SER A 205 11.22 14.97 -4.34
C SER A 205 11.01 15.70 -5.66
N LEU A 206 9.77 16.05 -5.95
CA LEU A 206 9.38 16.92 -7.05
C LEU A 206 9.12 18.34 -6.49
N ALA A 207 8.97 19.32 -7.37
CA ALA A 207 8.64 20.70 -6.96
C ALA A 207 7.33 20.75 -6.16
N GLU A 208 6.38 19.88 -6.49
CA GLU A 208 5.08 19.75 -5.77
C GLU A 208 5.25 19.34 -4.30
N ALA A 209 6.42 18.80 -3.91
CA ALA A 209 6.70 18.47 -2.52
C ALA A 209 6.87 19.68 -1.61
N GLU A 210 7.11 20.86 -2.17
CA GLU A 210 7.22 22.13 -1.45
C GLU A 210 5.84 22.72 -1.11
N GLU A 211 4.78 22.24 -1.79
CA GLU A 211 3.43 22.72 -1.57
C GLU A 211 2.79 22.08 -0.32
N GLU A 212 2.26 22.92 0.55
CA GLU A 212 1.49 22.48 1.73
C GLU A 212 0.05 22.08 1.36
N ARG A 213 -0.08 21.09 0.52
CA ARG A 213 -1.38 20.52 0.11
C ARG A 213 -1.40 19.02 0.29
N ILE A 214 -2.59 18.45 0.32
CA ILE A 214 -2.77 16.99 0.25
C ILE A 214 -2.35 16.53 -1.14
N TRP A 215 -1.43 15.56 -1.21
CA TRP A 215 -0.95 15.06 -2.49
C TRP A 215 -1.82 13.92 -3.00
N LEU A 216 -2.68 14.26 -3.94
CA LEU A 216 -3.52 13.28 -4.64
C LEU A 216 -2.73 12.52 -5.72
N ASP A 217 -1.61 13.07 -6.17
CA ASP A 217 -0.66 12.51 -7.13
C ASP A 217 0.76 12.50 -6.52
N PRO A 218 1.69 11.70 -7.06
CA PRO A 218 3.02 11.57 -6.48
C PRO A 218 3.77 12.90 -6.41
N ALA A 219 4.22 13.30 -5.22
CA ALA A 219 5.13 14.42 -4.99
C ALA A 219 6.62 14.01 -5.02
N ALA A 220 6.91 12.77 -5.38
CA ALA A 220 8.26 12.23 -5.52
C ALA A 220 8.34 11.25 -6.68
N ARG A 221 9.52 11.14 -7.27
CA ARG A 221 9.86 10.08 -8.24
C ARG A 221 10.67 9.00 -7.57
N THR A 222 10.48 7.77 -8.05
CA THR A 222 11.29 6.63 -7.64
C THR A 222 12.13 6.16 -8.83
N ASP A 223 13.44 6.11 -8.65
CA ASP A 223 14.31 5.33 -9.55
C ASP A 223 14.04 3.85 -9.27
N TRP A 224 13.18 3.26 -10.10
CA TRP A 224 12.74 1.88 -9.92
C TRP A 224 13.85 0.86 -10.16
N ALA A 225 14.83 1.17 -11.00
CA ALA A 225 15.96 0.27 -11.26
C ALA A 225 16.85 0.18 -10.01
N ALA A 226 17.23 1.33 -9.44
CA ALA A 226 18.00 1.39 -8.21
C ALA A 226 17.23 0.78 -7.01
N CYS A 227 15.93 1.12 -6.89
CA CYS A 227 15.07 0.60 -5.83
C CYS A 227 14.96 -0.92 -5.87
N ARG A 228 14.70 -1.53 -7.03
CA ARG A 228 14.59 -3.01 -7.16
C ARG A 228 15.91 -3.70 -6.88
N LYS A 229 17.02 -3.18 -7.39
CA LYS A 229 18.35 -3.74 -7.12
C LYS A 229 18.63 -3.76 -5.62
N SER A 230 18.32 -2.66 -4.91
CA SER A 230 18.47 -2.58 -3.47
C SER A 230 17.56 -3.54 -2.71
N GLN A 231 16.33 -3.75 -3.18
CA GLN A 231 15.42 -4.74 -2.58
C GLN A 231 15.92 -6.17 -2.72
N ALA A 232 16.59 -6.49 -3.83
CA ALA A 232 17.10 -7.84 -4.09
C ALA A 232 18.37 -8.18 -3.30
N THR A 233 19.21 -7.19 -3.01
CA THR A 233 20.60 -7.43 -2.54
C THR A 233 20.86 -6.97 -1.12
N SER A 234 20.02 -6.18 -0.49
CA SER A 234 20.39 -5.50 0.74
C SER A 234 19.28 -5.16 1.71
N ASP A 235 19.63 -4.40 2.64
CA ASP A 235 18.97 -3.91 3.83
C ASP A 235 17.78 -2.98 3.58
N CYS A 236 17.38 -2.75 2.31
CA CYS A 236 16.31 -1.81 2.02
C CYS A 236 14.95 -2.35 2.49
N MET A 237 14.45 -3.40 1.88
CA MET A 237 13.15 -4.07 2.12
C MET A 237 12.12 -3.18 2.83
N GLY A 238 11.69 -2.13 2.12
CA GLY A 238 10.71 -1.21 2.65
C GLY A 238 11.24 -0.24 3.72
N ARG A 239 12.54 0.09 3.73
CA ARG A 239 13.13 1.01 4.71
C ARG A 239 12.39 2.36 4.74
N CYS A 240 12.01 2.90 3.58
CA CYS A 240 11.21 4.13 3.49
C CYS A 240 9.82 4.03 4.13
N ILE A 241 9.24 2.82 4.20
CA ILE A 241 7.99 2.53 4.91
C ILE A 241 8.28 2.42 6.42
N ARG A 242 9.36 1.71 6.78
CA ARG A 242 9.75 1.46 8.17
C ARG A 242 10.10 2.72 8.92
N VAL A 243 10.89 3.61 8.33
CA VAL A 243 11.37 4.84 9.01
C VAL A 243 10.31 5.92 9.13
N CYS A 244 9.24 5.87 8.34
CA CYS A 244 8.18 6.87 8.38
C CYS A 244 7.59 6.98 9.79
N PRO A 245 7.55 8.17 10.40
CA PRO A 245 7.03 8.36 11.76
C PRO A 245 5.51 8.22 11.83
N ILE A 246 4.81 8.46 10.71
CA ILE A 246 3.34 8.49 10.67
C ILE A 246 2.77 7.09 10.92
N GLY A 247 1.76 6.99 11.79
CA GLY A 247 1.02 5.76 12.07
C GLY A 247 1.83 4.68 12.78
N ARG A 248 2.97 5.01 13.36
CA ARG A 248 3.65 4.09 14.31
C ARG A 248 2.80 3.94 15.55
N ALA A 249 2.62 2.70 16.03
CA ALA A 249 2.13 2.51 17.38
C ALA A 249 3.09 3.21 18.34
N LYS A 250 2.56 4.03 19.25
CA LYS A 250 3.37 4.55 20.36
C LYS A 250 3.94 3.33 21.08
N GLN A 251 5.25 3.16 21.06
CA GLN A 251 5.88 2.11 21.86
C GLN A 251 5.45 2.34 23.32
N ALA A 252 4.85 1.33 23.91
CA ALA A 252 4.74 1.32 25.36
C ALA A 252 6.17 1.50 25.90
N PRO A 253 6.39 2.33 26.96
CA PRO A 253 7.70 2.46 27.53
C PRO A 253 8.24 1.05 27.80
N SER A 254 9.44 0.77 27.30
CA SER A 254 10.12 -0.49 27.54
C SER A 254 10.26 -0.60 29.07
N SER A 255 9.43 -1.43 29.70
CA SER A 255 9.77 -1.96 31.00
C SER A 255 10.99 -2.84 30.77
N ALA A 256 12.17 -2.24 30.87
CA ALA A 256 13.40 -2.94 31.10
C ALA A 256 13.29 -3.56 32.50
N GLY A 257 12.52 -4.63 32.58
CA GLY A 257 12.39 -5.49 33.73
C GLY A 257 13.31 -6.67 33.52
N GLN A 258 14.36 -6.68 34.31
CA GLN A 258 15.25 -7.79 34.52
C GLN A 258 14.46 -9.10 34.57
N ILE A 259 14.79 -10.00 33.66
CA ILE A 259 14.46 -11.41 33.84
C ILE A 259 15.54 -11.98 34.75
N PRO A 260 15.15 -12.62 35.87
CA PRO A 260 16.08 -13.23 36.85
C PRO A 260 16.91 -14.33 36.23
#